data_26e4cace1dbc4cfe88c84d0a7a32080a
#
_entry.id   26e4cace1dbc4cfe88c84d0a7a32080a
#
_cell.length_a   1.000
_cell.length_b   1.000
_cell.length_c   1.000
_cell.angle_alpha   90.00
_cell.angle_beta   90.00
_cell.angle_gamma   90.00
#
_symmetry.space_group_name_H-M   'P 1'
#
loop_
_entity.id
_entity.type
_entity.pdbx_description
1 polymer ?
#
loop_
_entity_poly.entity_id
_entity_poly.type
_entity_poly.pdbx_seq_one_letter_code
_entity_poly.pdbx_strand_id
1 'polypeptide(L)'
;MDSMAFNMSEIRKRIDKAISNYSVCLMNNTKWREVLQIIGDLHISVQFAFVRDEEFKMQIKIPKEGCKEKSTTDCIIHGPILYKEIYAIKCPKYEVKRDLSTGRTYNDDFMFNKLISRLKGAGKIPVEVKEDCIIIKGYQ
;
A
#
# COMPACT_ATOMS: atom_id res chain seq x y z
N MET A 1 19.55 -29.36 4.06
CA MET A 1 19.49 -28.18 3.21
C MET A 1 18.40 -27.24 3.71
N ASP A 2 18.74 -26.02 3.97
CA ASP A 2 17.79 -25.04 4.44
C ASP A 2 17.15 -24.31 3.25
N SER A 3 16.01 -24.79 2.79
CA SER A 3 15.30 -24.22 1.65
C SER A 3 14.78 -22.82 1.93
N MET A 4 14.56 -22.45 3.19
CA MET A 4 14.07 -21.10 3.53
C MET A 4 15.14 -20.03 3.33
N ALA A 5 16.37 -20.26 3.78
CA ALA A 5 17.47 -19.31 3.56
C ALA A 5 17.77 -19.16 2.08
N PHE A 6 17.76 -20.24 1.32
CA PHE A 6 17.90 -20.21 -0.13
C PHE A 6 16.80 -19.38 -0.79
N ASN A 7 15.55 -19.58 -0.36
CA ASN A 7 14.39 -18.87 -0.92
C ASN A 7 14.44 -17.37 -0.66
N MET A 8 14.92 -16.94 0.51
CA MET A 8 15.07 -15.50 0.80
C MET A 8 16.04 -14.81 -0.14
N SER A 9 17.18 -15.45 -0.44
CA SER A 9 18.15 -14.91 -1.39
C SER A 9 17.55 -14.82 -2.79
N GLU A 10 16.86 -15.86 -3.23
CA GLU A 10 16.21 -15.89 -4.54
C GLU A 10 15.10 -14.85 -4.65
N ILE A 11 14.31 -14.67 -3.60
CA ILE A 11 13.24 -13.66 -3.56
C ILE A 11 13.84 -12.26 -3.72
N ARG A 12 14.91 -11.94 -3.01
CA ARG A 12 15.58 -10.63 -3.13
C ARG A 12 16.11 -10.39 -4.54
N LYS A 13 16.71 -11.40 -5.15
CA LYS A 13 17.20 -11.31 -6.53
C LYS A 13 16.07 -11.06 -7.51
N ARG A 14 14.93 -11.72 -7.33
CA ARG A 14 13.75 -11.53 -8.18
C ARG A 14 13.16 -10.13 -8.02
N ILE A 15 13.12 -9.61 -6.81
CA ILE A 15 12.67 -8.25 -6.54
C ILE A 15 13.58 -7.25 -7.25
N ASP A 16 14.89 -7.36 -7.08
CA ASP A 16 15.85 -6.44 -7.69
C ASP A 16 15.82 -6.53 -9.22
N LYS A 17 15.67 -7.73 -9.77
CA LYS A 17 15.50 -7.92 -11.21
C LYS A 17 14.21 -7.27 -11.73
N ALA A 18 13.11 -7.44 -11.02
CA ALA A 18 11.83 -6.82 -11.39
C ALA A 18 11.94 -5.29 -11.37
N ILE A 19 12.59 -4.73 -10.34
CA ILE A 19 12.80 -3.29 -10.22
C ILE A 19 13.60 -2.76 -11.41
N SER A 20 14.59 -3.49 -11.88
CA SER A 20 15.43 -3.06 -13.00
C SER A 20 14.68 -2.91 -14.32
N ASN A 21 13.49 -3.47 -14.44
CA ASN A 21 12.65 -3.35 -15.63
C ASN A 21 11.88 -2.02 -15.71
N TYR A 22 11.84 -1.26 -14.61
CA TYR A 22 11.16 0.04 -14.61
C TYR A 22 12.12 1.15 -15.01
N SER A 23 11.60 2.14 -15.72
CA SER A 23 12.41 3.29 -16.15
C SER A 23 12.51 4.38 -15.09
N VAL A 24 11.52 4.47 -14.20
CA VAL A 24 11.47 5.53 -13.18
C VAL A 24 11.04 4.96 -11.84
N CYS A 25 11.75 5.34 -10.78
CA CYS A 25 11.34 5.12 -9.40
C CYS A 25 10.64 6.38 -8.91
N LEU A 26 9.36 6.28 -8.60
CA LEU A 26 8.52 7.42 -8.20
C LEU A 26 8.50 7.65 -6.70
N MET A 27 8.84 6.64 -5.92
CA MET A 27 8.78 6.67 -4.46
C MET A 27 10.12 6.24 -3.85
N ASN A 28 10.38 6.69 -2.64
CA ASN A 28 11.50 6.21 -1.83
C ASN A 28 10.96 5.67 -0.50
N ASN A 29 11.85 5.14 0.34
CA ASN A 29 11.44 4.57 1.62
C ASN A 29 10.75 5.61 2.52
N THR A 30 11.23 6.83 2.54
CA THR A 30 10.66 7.90 3.36
C THR A 30 9.23 8.23 2.92
N LYS A 31 9.00 8.35 1.62
CA LYS A 31 7.66 8.62 1.07
C LYS A 31 6.69 7.45 1.34
N TRP A 32 7.14 6.21 1.12
CA TRP A 32 6.31 5.05 1.43
C TRP A 32 5.95 4.98 2.90
N ARG A 33 6.92 5.25 3.78
CA ARG A 33 6.66 5.28 5.21
C ARG A 33 5.60 6.32 5.57
N GLU A 34 5.70 7.52 5.02
CA GLU A 34 4.70 8.57 5.25
C GLU A 34 3.31 8.16 4.77
N VAL A 35 3.20 7.64 3.56
CA VAL A 35 1.93 7.20 2.99
C VAL A 35 1.31 6.09 3.82
N LEU A 36 2.08 5.06 4.13
CA LEU A 36 1.57 3.92 4.89
C LEU A 36 1.23 4.29 6.33
N GLN A 37 1.97 5.22 6.93
CA GLN A 37 1.65 5.74 8.26
C GLN A 37 0.31 6.47 8.26
N ILE A 38 0.04 7.28 7.25
CA ILE A 38 -1.25 7.96 7.10
C ILE A 38 -2.38 6.93 6.95
N ILE A 39 -2.19 5.93 6.10
CA ILE A 39 -3.17 4.87 5.87
C ILE A 39 -3.44 4.10 7.17
N GLY A 40 -2.39 3.77 7.91
CA GLY A 40 -2.51 3.09 9.20
C GLY A 40 -3.23 3.93 10.24
N ASP A 41 -2.94 5.21 10.32
CA ASP A 41 -3.61 6.15 11.24
C ASP A 41 -5.11 6.27 10.96
N LEU A 42 -5.49 6.19 9.71
CA LEU A 42 -6.89 6.31 9.28
C LEU A 42 -7.62 4.96 9.27
N HIS A 43 -6.93 3.86 9.58
CA HIS A 43 -7.50 2.50 9.60
C HIS A 43 -8.15 2.09 8.27
N ILE A 44 -7.56 2.51 7.15
CA ILE A 44 -8.05 2.17 5.82
C ILE A 44 -7.39 0.88 5.34
N SER A 45 -8.19 -0.07 4.84
CA SER A 45 -7.66 -1.24 4.15
C SER A 45 -7.36 -0.88 2.70
N VAL A 46 -6.21 -1.31 2.20
CA VAL A 46 -5.76 -1.01 0.84
C VAL A 46 -5.34 -2.29 0.13
N GLN A 47 -5.33 -2.26 -1.20
CA GLN A 47 -4.82 -3.37 -2.01
C GLN A 47 -3.42 -3.06 -2.47
N PHE A 48 -2.53 -4.04 -2.32
CA PHE A 48 -1.13 -3.94 -2.75
C PHE A 48 -0.91 -4.69 -4.05
N ALA A 49 -0.13 -4.11 -4.94
CA ALA A 49 0.49 -4.79 -6.06
C ALA A 49 2.01 -4.74 -5.88
N PHE A 50 2.68 -5.83 -6.15
CA PHE A 50 4.13 -5.97 -5.95
C PHE A 50 4.87 -5.99 -7.28
N VAL A 51 6.15 -5.64 -7.27
CA VAL A 51 6.97 -5.60 -8.49
C VAL A 51 7.07 -6.96 -9.18
N ARG A 52 6.85 -8.06 -8.44
CA ARG A 52 6.86 -9.41 -8.98
C ARG A 52 5.53 -9.81 -9.62
N ASP A 53 4.46 -9.10 -9.28
CA ASP A 53 3.12 -9.37 -9.76
C ASP A 53 2.30 -8.07 -9.65
N GLU A 54 2.15 -7.38 -10.76
CA GLU A 54 1.56 -6.04 -10.80
C GLU A 54 0.03 -6.04 -10.66
N GLU A 55 -0.55 -7.10 -10.12
CA GLU A 55 -1.99 -7.18 -9.88
C GLU A 55 -2.33 -6.87 -8.43
N PHE A 56 -3.43 -6.16 -8.22
CA PHE A 56 -3.95 -5.84 -6.89
C PHE A 56 -4.72 -7.03 -6.33
N LYS A 57 -4.00 -8.00 -5.76
CA LYS A 57 -4.60 -9.23 -5.24
C LYS A 57 -4.76 -9.27 -3.74
N MET A 58 -3.92 -8.52 -3.02
CA MET A 58 -3.79 -8.64 -1.59
C MET A 58 -4.35 -7.39 -0.90
N GLN A 59 -5.41 -7.59 -0.12
CA GLN A 59 -5.95 -6.52 0.70
C GLN A 59 -5.28 -6.55 2.07
N ILE A 60 -4.67 -5.44 2.46
CA ILE A 60 -3.88 -5.33 3.68
C ILE A 60 -4.36 -4.13 4.49
N LYS A 61 -4.50 -4.34 5.80
CA LYS A 61 -4.71 -3.27 6.76
C LYS A 61 -3.40 -2.99 7.47
N ILE A 62 -2.89 -1.77 7.34
CA ILE A 62 -1.65 -1.36 7.98
C ILE A 62 -1.94 -1.08 9.45
N PRO A 63 -1.26 -1.73 10.41
CA PRO A 63 -1.43 -1.42 11.81
C PRO A 63 -0.94 -0.01 12.13
N LYS A 64 -1.56 0.63 13.12
CA LYS A 64 -1.06 1.88 13.66
C LYS A 64 0.38 1.63 14.16
N GLU A 65 1.32 2.51 13.79
CA GLU A 65 2.74 2.33 14.08
C GLU A 65 3.37 1.10 13.41
N GLY A 66 2.75 0.61 12.32
CA GLY A 66 3.23 -0.56 11.57
C GLY A 66 4.29 -0.26 10.52
N CYS A 67 4.98 0.88 10.61
CA CYS A 67 5.94 1.32 9.59
C CYS A 67 7.32 1.54 10.17
N LYS A 68 8.29 0.78 9.66
CA LYS A 68 9.72 0.95 9.94
C LYS A 68 10.36 1.81 8.86
N GLU A 69 11.67 1.98 8.93
CA GLU A 69 12.42 2.80 8.00
C GLU A 69 12.43 2.27 6.56
N LYS A 70 12.57 0.96 6.37
CA LYS A 70 12.68 0.31 5.05
C LYS A 70 11.56 -0.69 4.76
N SER A 71 10.72 -0.98 5.75
CA SER A 71 9.69 -2.01 5.63
C SER A 71 8.58 -1.78 6.64
N THR A 72 7.47 -2.50 6.46
CA THR A 72 6.45 -2.62 7.49
C THR A 72 6.94 -3.53 8.62
N THR A 73 6.24 -3.52 9.74
CA THR A 73 6.53 -4.41 10.86
C THR A 73 5.99 -5.83 10.62
N ASP A 74 6.38 -6.77 11.48
CA ASP A 74 5.88 -8.15 11.45
C ASP A 74 4.42 -8.30 11.85
N CYS A 75 3.76 -7.22 12.27
CA CYS A 75 2.34 -7.28 12.68
C CYS A 75 1.40 -7.55 11.51
N ILE A 76 1.87 -7.51 10.29
CA ILE A 76 1.09 -7.82 9.10
C ILE A 76 1.08 -9.33 8.89
N ILE A 77 -0.09 -9.91 8.59
CA ILE A 77 -0.28 -11.36 8.43
C ILE A 77 0.75 -11.99 7.49
N HIS A 78 1.16 -11.26 6.45
CA HIS A 78 2.09 -11.75 5.43
C HIS A 78 3.57 -11.44 5.74
N GLY A 79 3.87 -11.01 6.98
CA GLY A 79 5.20 -10.63 7.40
C GLY A 79 5.60 -9.23 6.95
N PRO A 80 6.86 -8.84 7.18
CA PRO A 80 7.32 -7.52 6.78
C PRO A 80 7.31 -7.35 5.26
N ILE A 81 6.83 -6.20 4.80
CA ILE A 81 6.84 -5.83 3.39
C ILE A 81 7.92 -4.76 3.19
N LEU A 82 8.91 -5.06 2.36
CA LEU A 82 9.90 -4.08 1.97
C LEU A 82 9.26 -3.02 1.06
N TYR A 83 9.51 -1.74 1.34
CA TYR A 83 8.89 -0.68 0.54
C TYR A 83 9.29 -0.76 -0.94
N LYS A 84 10.53 -1.18 -1.22
CA LYS A 84 11.01 -1.32 -2.60
C LYS A 84 10.28 -2.40 -3.41
N GLU A 85 9.61 -3.35 -2.75
CA GLU A 85 8.85 -4.38 -3.49
C GLU A 85 7.44 -3.95 -3.84
N ILE A 86 6.98 -2.80 -3.35
CA ILE A 86 5.65 -2.27 -3.63
C ILE A 86 5.64 -1.64 -5.02
N TYR A 87 4.88 -2.22 -5.94
CA TYR A 87 4.65 -1.62 -7.25
C TYR A 87 3.67 -0.46 -7.15
N ALA A 88 2.53 -0.69 -6.50
CA ALA A 88 1.48 0.31 -6.32
C ALA A 88 0.56 -0.07 -5.18
N ILE A 89 -0.15 0.92 -4.66
CA ILE A 89 -1.22 0.74 -3.67
C ILE A 89 -2.51 1.33 -4.24
N LYS A 90 -3.60 0.60 -4.11
CA LYS A 90 -4.94 1.02 -4.51
C LYS A 90 -5.79 1.25 -3.27
N CYS A 91 -6.25 2.49 -3.10
CA CYS A 91 -7.13 2.87 -1.99
C CYS A 91 -8.54 3.09 -2.52
N PRO A 92 -9.55 2.36 -2.02
CA PRO A 92 -10.93 2.53 -2.48
C PRO A 92 -11.50 3.87 -2.04
N LYS A 93 -12.31 4.47 -2.89
CA LYS A 93 -12.97 5.75 -2.60
C LYS A 93 -14.08 5.60 -1.58
N TYR A 94 -14.78 4.48 -1.61
CA TYR A 94 -15.94 4.25 -0.77
C TYR A 94 -15.71 3.10 0.19
N GLU A 95 -16.22 3.26 1.39
CA GLU A 95 -16.39 2.21 2.35
C GLU A 95 -17.88 1.89 2.41
N VAL A 96 -18.25 0.61 2.26
CA VAL A 96 -19.66 0.20 2.34
C VAL A 96 -20.05 0.09 3.80
N LYS A 97 -21.01 0.92 4.22
CA LYS A 97 -21.54 0.93 5.57
C LYS A 97 -23.00 0.54 5.58
N ARG A 98 -23.48 0.01 6.70
CA ARG A 98 -24.85 -0.39 6.89
C ARG A 98 -25.53 0.52 7.90
N ASP A 99 -26.68 1.06 7.52
CA ASP A 99 -27.55 1.79 8.43
C ASP A 99 -28.29 0.78 9.31
N LEU A 100 -28.03 0.83 10.62
CA LEU A 100 -28.63 -0.10 11.58
C LEU A 100 -30.14 0.10 11.76
N SER A 101 -30.65 1.30 11.47
CA SER A 101 -32.07 1.58 11.60
C SER A 101 -32.93 1.08 10.44
N THR A 102 -32.38 1.11 9.22
CA THR A 102 -33.09 0.72 7.99
C THR A 102 -32.62 -0.61 7.40
N GLY A 103 -31.44 -1.08 7.79
CA GLY A 103 -30.78 -2.25 7.18
C GLY A 103 -30.22 -2.00 5.79
N ARG A 104 -30.31 -0.79 5.27
CA ARG A 104 -29.80 -0.43 3.95
C ARG A 104 -28.30 -0.19 3.99
N THR A 105 -27.60 -0.51 2.91
CA THR A 105 -26.18 -0.20 2.74
C THR A 105 -26.01 1.11 1.98
N TYR A 106 -24.90 1.80 2.26
CA TYR A 106 -24.55 3.04 1.59
C TYR A 106 -23.03 3.14 1.45
N ASN A 107 -22.56 3.93 0.50
CA ASN A 107 -21.16 4.20 0.29
C ASN A 107 -20.74 5.44 1.08
N ASP A 108 -19.65 5.32 1.85
CA ASP A 108 -19.13 6.41 2.68
C ASP A 108 -17.71 6.75 2.22
N ASP A 109 -17.49 7.99 1.82
CA ASP A 109 -16.19 8.48 1.36
C ASP A 109 -15.45 9.35 2.38
N PHE A 110 -15.92 9.39 3.62
CA PHE A 110 -15.36 10.26 4.66
C PHE A 110 -13.87 10.00 4.89
N MET A 111 -13.50 8.73 5.06
CA MET A 111 -12.09 8.37 5.29
C MET A 111 -11.23 8.59 4.05
N PHE A 112 -11.80 8.38 2.87
CA PHE A 112 -11.11 8.68 1.62
C PHE A 112 -10.78 10.17 1.51
N ASN A 113 -11.71 11.04 1.83
CA ASN A 113 -11.49 12.49 1.79
C ASN A 113 -10.43 12.93 2.81
N LYS A 114 -10.40 12.31 3.99
CA LYS A 114 -9.32 12.52 4.96
C LYS A 114 -7.97 12.08 4.41
N LEU A 115 -7.92 10.92 3.76
CA LEU A 115 -6.71 10.41 3.14
C LEU A 115 -6.16 11.38 2.10
N ILE A 116 -7.00 11.85 1.20
CA ILE A 116 -6.61 12.81 0.16
C ILE A 116 -6.06 14.09 0.79
N SER A 117 -6.72 14.62 1.80
CA SER A 117 -6.29 15.83 2.49
C SER A 117 -4.91 15.65 3.13
N ARG A 118 -4.69 14.53 3.82
CA ARG A 118 -3.39 14.25 4.46
C ARG A 118 -2.29 14.00 3.44
N LEU A 119 -2.59 13.31 2.33
CA LEU A 119 -1.60 13.08 1.27
C LEU A 119 -1.15 14.38 0.62
N LYS A 120 -2.05 15.33 0.43
CA LYS A 120 -1.70 16.67 -0.09
C LYS A 120 -0.74 17.41 0.84
N GLY A 121 -0.86 17.21 2.15
CA GLY A 121 0.02 17.81 3.14
C GLY A 121 1.36 17.12 3.32
N ALA A 122 1.53 15.92 2.80
CA ALA A 122 2.72 15.09 3.02
C ALA A 122 3.84 15.30 1.98
N GLY A 123 3.69 16.26 1.08
CA GLY A 123 4.69 16.55 0.06
C GLY A 123 4.34 15.96 -1.30
N LYS A 124 5.35 15.69 -2.12
CA LYS A 124 5.15 15.24 -3.51
C LYS A 124 4.92 13.74 -3.56
N ILE A 125 3.68 13.31 -3.35
CA ILE A 125 3.28 11.91 -3.48
C ILE A 125 2.62 11.73 -4.86
N PRO A 126 3.07 10.74 -5.68
CA PRO A 126 2.48 10.50 -7.00
C PRO A 126 1.14 9.78 -6.88
N VAL A 127 0.07 10.55 -6.82
CA VAL A 127 -1.30 10.04 -6.67
C VAL A 127 -2.03 10.12 -8.00
N GLU A 128 -2.55 8.99 -8.47
CA GLU A 128 -3.42 8.92 -9.63
C GLU A 128 -4.86 8.77 -9.14
N VAL A 129 -5.69 9.78 -9.40
CA VAL A 129 -7.09 9.77 -8.97
C VAL A 129 -7.95 9.16 -10.06
N LYS A 130 -8.70 8.12 -9.72
CA LYS A 130 -9.67 7.47 -10.59
C LYS A 130 -11.08 7.69 -10.05
N GLU A 131 -12.07 7.23 -10.79
CA GLU A 131 -13.47 7.45 -10.44
C GLU A 131 -13.85 6.82 -9.09
N ASP A 132 -13.35 5.62 -8.81
CA ASP A 132 -13.72 4.83 -7.62
C ASP A 132 -12.56 4.57 -6.66
N CYS A 133 -11.37 5.06 -6.95
CA CYS A 133 -10.18 4.81 -6.12
C CYS A 133 -9.08 5.82 -6.42
N ILE A 134 -8.02 5.76 -5.60
CA ILE A 134 -6.73 6.36 -5.96
C ILE A 134 -5.68 5.27 -6.04
N ILE A 135 -4.69 5.50 -6.88
CA ILE A 135 -3.54 4.62 -7.01
C ILE A 135 -2.28 5.42 -6.72
N ILE A 136 -1.43 4.89 -5.84
CA ILE A 136 -0.12 5.46 -5.54
C ILE A 136 0.91 4.50 -6.12
N LYS A 137 1.61 4.93 -7.16
CA LYS A 137 2.60 4.10 -7.85
C LYS A 137 3.99 4.29 -7.30
N GLY A 138 4.72 3.19 -7.11
CA GLY A 138 6.12 3.23 -6.72
C GLY A 138 7.07 3.32 -7.91
N TYR A 139 6.64 2.81 -9.06
CA TYR A 139 7.47 2.72 -10.27
C TYR A 139 6.66 3.03 -11.53
N GLN A 140 7.41 3.36 -12.55
CA GLN A 140 6.85 3.61 -13.88
C GLN A 140 7.76 3.03 -14.97
#